data_d57264bca0c73fa011bf960f71c9d450
#
_entry.id   d57264bca0c73fa011bf960f71c9d450
#
_cell.length_a   1.000
_cell.length_b   1.000
_cell.length_c   1.000
_cell.angle_alpha   90.00
_cell.angle_beta   90.00
_cell.angle_gamma   90.00
#
_symmetry.space_group_name_H-M   'P 1'
#
loop_
_entity.id
_entity.type
_entity.pdbx_description
1 polymer ?
#
loop_
_entity_poly.entity_id
_entity_poly.type
_entity_poly.pdbx_seq_one_letter_code
_entity_poly.pdbx_strand_id
1 'polypeptide(L)'
;FVGKLLAEASENVNFRSDVSSVMQRLVRSRNAENVSKRMREELMPNIMNMDPGLVSKLKGKGAIDPMDLEENPQWQEWLNKSGVSKKMEELNKLQTEGEDVFISTFSHLKSFPFFNVMANWFLPFYPTHSSLDDSFPAESRKMVKIIKYAPFLCDSDKYSFCFSLASVPDSQKSAMMGQMDIHNTDLQELESTELPDDKKKSRDASINGYIQSLYRFFTLFSRKNDFLSVFKSDMDFTQLPFFELWGLDQTALLTIAEYYLKNGFYEDAVSYFSYIQKHFEDVAPHILQKMGFAYQNLGDYRNAIQYYQRYELVDENDLWNNRHIAICYRSLKQYEKALKYYEKVLSVKDSNATMCLNAGHCLLELGRPDEALNYYYKADYLDPYNPKVWRSLAWANFLTDNFAQSENYYKKLLENNSVNSQDYLNYGHLLLAEGKLAEAVDCYVKSAKGEGESLKAFHSSFRADLPVLMRKGITESIAALVEETVVKKLNNN
;
A
#
# COMPACT_ATOMS: atom_id res chain seq x y z
N PHE A 1 18.50 41.04 4.30
CA PHE A 1 19.07 40.72 2.99
C PHE A 1 18.38 39.47 2.40
N VAL A 2 18.36 38.35 3.12
CA VAL A 2 17.72 37.09 2.67
C VAL A 2 16.21 37.29 2.40
N GLY A 3 15.50 37.98 3.30
CA GLY A 3 14.08 38.28 3.12
C GLY A 3 13.76 39.11 1.87
N LYS A 4 14.65 40.05 1.52
CA LYS A 4 14.52 40.88 0.31
C LYS A 4 14.77 40.04 -0.95
N LEU A 5 15.79 39.20 -0.94
CA LEU A 5 16.06 38.26 -2.05
C LEU A 5 14.91 37.27 -2.25
N LEU A 6 14.33 36.77 -1.16
CA LEU A 6 13.18 35.87 -1.23
C LEU A 6 11.93 36.58 -1.75
N ALA A 7 11.69 37.83 -1.36
CA ALA A 7 10.60 38.64 -1.88
C ALA A 7 10.76 38.89 -3.39
N GLU A 8 11.94 39.29 -3.86
CA GLU A 8 12.23 39.46 -5.28
C GLU A 8 12.10 38.13 -6.06
N ALA A 9 12.56 37.02 -5.49
CA ALA A 9 12.40 35.69 -6.10
C ALA A 9 10.93 35.24 -6.13
N SER A 10 10.12 35.64 -5.13
CA SER A 10 8.69 35.27 -5.06
C SER A 10 7.83 35.90 -6.16
N GLU A 11 8.27 37.01 -6.75
CA GLU A 11 7.61 37.63 -7.90
C GLU A 11 7.85 36.85 -9.20
N ASN A 12 8.84 35.96 -9.21
CA ASN A 12 9.14 35.13 -10.38
C ASN A 12 8.28 33.86 -10.41
N VAL A 13 7.33 33.81 -11.34
CA VAL A 13 6.40 32.68 -11.50
C VAL A 13 7.14 31.34 -11.73
N ASN A 14 8.24 31.37 -12.46
CA ASN A 14 9.04 30.15 -12.71
C ASN A 14 9.66 29.61 -11.44
N PHE A 15 10.16 30.50 -10.56
CA PHE A 15 10.78 30.09 -9.30
C PHE A 15 9.74 29.46 -8.34
N ARG A 16 8.52 29.99 -8.27
CA ARG A 16 7.42 29.38 -7.50
C ARG A 16 7.10 27.99 -7.97
N SER A 17 6.99 27.82 -9.30
CA SER A 17 6.75 26.51 -9.92
C SER A 17 7.86 25.52 -9.59
N ASP A 18 9.11 25.97 -9.60
CA ASP A 18 10.26 25.13 -9.32
C ASP A 18 10.30 24.65 -7.88
N VAL A 19 10.06 25.55 -6.92
CA VAL A 19 10.02 25.20 -5.49
C VAL A 19 8.87 24.24 -5.22
N SER A 20 7.68 24.49 -5.77
CA SER A 20 6.54 23.58 -5.66
C SER A 20 6.89 22.19 -6.21
N SER A 21 7.58 22.12 -7.35
CA SER A 21 8.04 20.86 -7.94
C SER A 21 9.04 20.12 -7.04
N VAL A 22 10.03 20.83 -6.50
CA VAL A 22 11.03 20.24 -5.56
C VAL A 22 10.34 19.70 -4.30
N MET A 23 9.41 20.46 -3.73
CA MET A 23 8.66 20.01 -2.55
C MET A 23 7.85 18.74 -2.81
N GLN A 24 7.09 18.70 -3.92
CA GLN A 24 6.34 17.51 -4.30
C GLN A 24 7.25 16.28 -4.46
N ARG A 25 8.45 16.45 -5.00
CA ARG A 25 9.42 15.36 -5.19
C ARG A 25 10.03 14.90 -3.87
N LEU A 26 10.34 15.82 -2.95
CA LEU A 26 10.80 15.47 -1.59
C LEU A 26 9.74 14.65 -0.85
N VAL A 27 8.48 15.06 -0.93
CA VAL A 27 7.36 14.34 -0.34
C VAL A 27 7.22 12.93 -0.94
N ARG A 28 7.31 12.80 -2.27
CA ARG A 28 7.23 11.51 -2.98
C ARG A 28 8.37 10.56 -2.61
N SER A 29 9.58 11.09 -2.41
CA SER A 29 10.72 10.27 -1.98
C SER A 29 10.50 9.57 -0.63
N ARG A 30 9.65 10.12 0.23
CA ARG A 30 9.27 9.51 1.51
C ARG A 30 8.58 8.14 1.33
N ASN A 31 7.93 7.92 0.19
CA ASN A 31 7.26 6.66 -0.14
C ASN A 31 8.18 5.59 -0.77
N ALA A 32 9.45 5.90 -1.00
CA ALA A 32 10.39 5.02 -1.71
C ALA A 32 10.52 3.61 -1.09
N GLU A 33 10.47 3.49 0.24
CA GLU A 33 10.54 2.19 0.91
C GLU A 33 9.30 1.34 0.63
N ASN A 34 8.10 1.94 0.62
CA ASN A 34 6.85 1.26 0.31
C ASN A 34 6.81 0.80 -1.15
N VAL A 35 7.24 1.66 -2.08
CA VAL A 35 7.34 1.33 -3.51
C VAL A 35 8.34 0.20 -3.73
N SER A 36 9.49 0.27 -3.10
CA SER A 36 10.54 -0.75 -3.17
C SER A 36 10.08 -2.09 -2.55
N LYS A 37 9.31 -2.06 -1.48
CA LYS A 37 8.69 -3.24 -0.87
C LYS A 37 7.68 -3.88 -1.84
N ARG A 38 6.78 -3.09 -2.42
CA ARG A 38 5.82 -3.56 -3.43
C ARG A 38 6.53 -4.18 -4.63
N MET A 39 7.61 -3.57 -5.12
CA MET A 39 8.42 -4.12 -6.21
C MET A 39 8.95 -5.52 -5.87
N ARG A 40 9.50 -5.71 -4.67
CA ARG A 40 10.02 -7.02 -4.22
C ARG A 40 8.93 -8.05 -4.00
N GLU A 41 7.80 -7.67 -3.41
CA GLU A 41 6.74 -8.60 -3.03
C GLU A 41 5.79 -8.94 -4.18
N GLU A 42 5.57 -8.00 -5.11
CA GLU A 42 4.58 -8.16 -6.17
C GLU A 42 5.19 -8.45 -7.55
N LEU A 43 6.33 -7.85 -7.88
CA LEU A 43 6.94 -7.98 -9.21
C LEU A 43 7.99 -9.10 -9.27
N MET A 44 8.93 -9.11 -8.31
CA MET A 44 10.04 -10.06 -8.34
C MET A 44 9.62 -11.53 -8.30
N PRO A 45 8.59 -11.96 -7.52
CA PRO A 45 8.15 -13.35 -7.55
C PRO A 45 7.61 -13.78 -8.93
N ASN A 46 6.91 -12.90 -9.63
CA ASN A 46 6.38 -13.19 -10.95
C ASN A 46 7.49 -13.36 -11.99
N ILE A 47 8.57 -12.57 -11.87
CA ILE A 47 9.74 -12.67 -12.74
C ILE A 47 10.56 -13.93 -12.39
N MET A 48 10.76 -14.22 -11.10
CA MET A 48 11.53 -15.39 -10.65
C MET A 48 10.85 -16.72 -10.94
N ASN A 49 9.52 -16.75 -10.94
CA ASN A 49 8.71 -17.95 -11.25
C ASN A 49 8.43 -18.10 -12.74
N MET A 50 9.21 -17.47 -13.59
CA MET A 50 9.12 -17.64 -15.05
C MET A 50 9.38 -19.10 -15.42
N ASP A 51 8.53 -19.66 -16.31
CA ASP A 51 8.65 -21.03 -16.80
C ASP A 51 10.07 -21.30 -17.37
N PRO A 52 10.84 -22.25 -16.81
CA PRO A 52 12.15 -22.62 -17.34
C PRO A 52 12.13 -23.01 -18.82
N GLY A 53 11.01 -23.55 -19.30
CA GLY A 53 10.79 -23.90 -20.71
C GLY A 53 10.72 -22.65 -21.61
N LEU A 54 10.11 -21.56 -21.11
CA LEU A 54 10.10 -20.26 -21.80
C LEU A 54 11.52 -19.66 -21.84
N VAL A 55 12.22 -19.67 -20.71
CA VAL A 55 13.60 -19.18 -20.60
C VAL A 55 14.54 -19.94 -21.54
N SER A 56 14.40 -21.27 -21.65
CA SER A 56 15.22 -22.08 -22.54
C SER A 56 14.94 -21.83 -24.03
N LYS A 57 13.69 -21.55 -24.38
CA LYS A 57 13.30 -21.17 -25.75
C LYS A 57 13.77 -19.78 -26.13
N LEU A 58 13.76 -18.84 -25.19
CA LEU A 58 14.25 -17.48 -25.38
C LEU A 58 15.76 -17.44 -25.50
N LYS A 59 16.48 -18.31 -24.76
CA LYS A 59 17.97 -18.40 -24.84
C LYS A 59 18.52 -18.92 -26.17
N GLY A 60 17.75 -19.68 -26.94
CA GLY A 60 18.20 -20.24 -28.21
C GLY A 60 19.61 -20.83 -28.13
N LYS A 61 20.46 -20.56 -29.11
CA LYS A 61 21.89 -20.94 -29.14
C LYS A 61 22.84 -19.79 -28.73
N GLY A 62 22.32 -18.71 -28.18
CA GLY A 62 23.09 -17.50 -27.81
C GLY A 62 22.51 -16.72 -26.64
N ALA A 63 23.07 -15.55 -26.38
CA ALA A 63 22.52 -14.60 -25.43
C ALA A 63 21.17 -14.02 -25.95
N ILE A 64 20.25 -13.74 -25.05
CA ILE A 64 18.92 -13.19 -25.39
C ILE A 64 19.12 -11.73 -25.79
N ASP A 65 18.76 -11.36 -27.02
CA ASP A 65 18.68 -9.96 -27.43
C ASP A 65 17.41 -9.33 -26.85
N PRO A 66 17.49 -8.21 -26.11
CA PRO A 66 16.33 -7.50 -25.61
C PRO A 66 15.34 -7.09 -26.70
N MET A 67 15.80 -6.73 -27.91
CA MET A 67 14.93 -6.41 -29.04
C MET A 67 14.18 -7.63 -29.57
N ASP A 68 14.84 -8.78 -29.66
CA ASP A 68 14.19 -10.03 -30.05
C ASP A 68 13.12 -10.45 -29.03
N LEU A 69 13.25 -10.06 -27.76
CA LEU A 69 12.24 -10.29 -26.73
C LEU A 69 10.98 -9.47 -26.96
N GLU A 70 11.10 -8.19 -27.32
CA GLU A 70 9.94 -7.33 -27.55
C GLU A 70 9.10 -7.80 -28.74
N GLU A 71 9.71 -8.37 -29.76
CA GLU A 71 9.03 -8.90 -30.94
C GLU A 71 8.56 -10.36 -30.78
N ASN A 72 8.95 -11.06 -29.70
CA ASN A 72 8.61 -12.46 -29.49
C ASN A 72 7.16 -12.62 -28.97
N PRO A 73 6.24 -13.27 -29.75
CA PRO A 73 4.83 -13.40 -29.36
C PRO A 73 4.64 -14.17 -28.06
N GLN A 74 5.48 -15.17 -27.74
CA GLN A 74 5.39 -15.98 -26.53
C GLN A 74 5.81 -15.16 -25.28
N TRP A 75 6.78 -14.27 -25.45
CA TRP A 75 7.19 -13.33 -24.42
C TRP A 75 6.09 -12.30 -24.13
N GLN A 76 5.50 -11.74 -25.17
CA GLN A 76 4.38 -10.80 -25.03
C GLN A 76 3.15 -11.44 -24.38
N GLU A 77 2.84 -12.68 -24.77
CA GLU A 77 1.74 -13.45 -24.16
C GLU A 77 2.00 -13.73 -22.68
N TRP A 78 3.23 -14.08 -22.31
CA TRP A 78 3.61 -14.30 -20.91
C TRP A 78 3.56 -13.00 -20.11
N LEU A 79 4.10 -11.88 -20.63
CA LEU A 79 4.05 -10.55 -19.99
C LEU A 79 2.58 -10.14 -19.69
N ASN A 80 1.69 -10.36 -20.62
CA ASN A 80 0.29 -10.02 -20.48
C ASN A 80 -0.43 -10.92 -19.46
N LYS A 81 -0.19 -12.23 -19.52
CA LYS A 81 -0.81 -13.21 -18.62
C LYS A 81 -0.29 -13.10 -17.18
N SER A 82 0.98 -12.82 -16.99
CA SER A 82 1.59 -12.67 -15.66
C SER A 82 1.27 -11.34 -14.99
N GLY A 83 0.71 -10.37 -15.72
CA GLY A 83 0.46 -9.01 -15.24
C GLY A 83 1.74 -8.18 -15.00
N VAL A 84 2.91 -8.70 -15.37
CA VAL A 84 4.20 -8.02 -15.23
C VAL A 84 4.24 -6.74 -16.04
N SER A 85 3.74 -6.74 -17.29
CA SER A 85 3.70 -5.57 -18.16
C SER A 85 2.99 -4.39 -17.51
N LYS A 86 1.78 -4.62 -16.97
CA LYS A 86 1.01 -3.59 -16.28
C LYS A 86 1.73 -3.04 -15.03
N LYS A 87 2.37 -3.92 -14.25
CA LYS A 87 3.12 -3.50 -13.07
C LYS A 87 4.38 -2.73 -13.43
N MET A 88 5.07 -3.09 -14.51
CA MET A 88 6.21 -2.33 -15.03
C MET A 88 5.78 -0.94 -15.51
N GLU A 89 4.64 -0.83 -16.20
CA GLU A 89 4.09 0.46 -16.61
C GLU A 89 3.74 1.35 -15.40
N GLU A 90 3.13 0.77 -14.36
CA GLU A 90 2.88 1.48 -13.10
C GLU A 90 4.18 1.97 -12.44
N LEU A 91 5.22 1.13 -12.40
CA LEU A 91 6.54 1.51 -11.85
C LEU A 91 7.21 2.60 -12.68
N ASN A 92 7.17 2.51 -13.99
CA ASN A 92 7.69 3.55 -14.89
C ASN A 92 6.96 4.88 -14.67
N LYS A 93 5.65 4.84 -14.48
CA LYS A 93 4.86 6.03 -14.14
C LYS A 93 5.29 6.64 -12.81
N LEU A 94 5.42 5.82 -11.76
CA LEU A 94 5.89 6.27 -10.44
C LEU A 94 7.28 6.91 -10.53
N GLN A 95 8.19 6.29 -11.30
CA GLN A 95 9.53 6.82 -11.54
C GLN A 95 9.49 8.16 -12.28
N THR A 96 8.66 8.27 -13.32
CA THR A 96 8.48 9.53 -14.06
C THR A 96 7.92 10.63 -13.15
N GLU A 97 7.05 10.25 -12.22
CA GLU A 97 6.50 11.13 -11.19
C GLU A 97 7.51 11.50 -10.08
N GLY A 98 8.70 10.89 -10.07
CA GLY A 98 9.81 11.21 -9.15
C GLY A 98 9.93 10.30 -7.93
N GLU A 99 9.25 9.14 -7.90
CA GLU A 99 9.45 8.15 -6.85
C GLU A 99 10.70 7.31 -7.08
N ASP A 100 11.39 6.93 -6.01
CA ASP A 100 12.60 6.09 -6.10
C ASP A 100 12.24 4.61 -6.04
N VAL A 101 12.08 3.98 -7.19
CA VAL A 101 11.76 2.56 -7.33
C VAL A 101 12.97 1.63 -7.18
N PHE A 102 14.18 2.18 -7.21
CA PHE A 102 15.43 1.39 -7.25
C PHE A 102 16.23 1.38 -5.95
N ILE A 103 15.75 2.00 -4.88
CA ILE A 103 16.53 2.12 -3.65
C ILE A 103 17.02 0.77 -3.09
N SER A 104 16.20 -0.28 -3.15
CA SER A 104 16.59 -1.61 -2.66
C SER A 104 17.65 -2.27 -3.53
N THR A 105 17.64 -2.00 -4.84
CA THR A 105 18.59 -2.56 -5.81
C THR A 105 19.97 -1.97 -5.60
N PHE A 106 20.06 -0.65 -5.40
CA PHE A 106 21.33 0.04 -5.30
C PHE A 106 21.87 0.23 -3.88
N SER A 107 21.09 -0.14 -2.85
CA SER A 107 21.52 0.05 -1.45
C SER A 107 22.83 -0.68 -1.12
N HIS A 108 23.00 -1.91 -1.58
CA HIS A 108 24.20 -2.70 -1.32
C HIS A 108 25.44 -2.18 -2.08
N LEU A 109 25.25 -1.47 -3.20
CA LEU A 109 26.32 -0.90 -3.98
C LEU A 109 26.91 0.40 -3.39
N LYS A 110 26.38 0.88 -2.28
CA LYS A 110 26.90 2.04 -1.53
C LYS A 110 28.00 1.66 -0.52
N SER A 111 28.38 0.41 -0.42
CA SER A 111 29.47 -0.06 0.44
C SER A 111 30.87 0.21 -0.10
N PHE A 112 31.02 0.69 -1.33
CA PHE A 112 32.32 1.03 -1.92
C PHE A 112 33.01 2.16 -1.13
N PRO A 113 34.35 2.13 -0.96
CA PRO A 113 35.13 3.15 -0.23
C PRO A 113 34.87 4.58 -0.72
N PHE A 114 34.53 4.75 -1.97
CA PHE A 114 34.16 6.03 -2.57
C PHE A 114 33.05 6.74 -1.77
N PHE A 115 32.06 6.00 -1.27
CA PHE A 115 30.95 6.55 -0.51
C PHE A 115 31.25 6.79 0.98
N ASN A 116 32.43 6.52 1.46
CA ASN A 116 32.87 6.93 2.80
C ASN A 116 33.07 8.46 2.90
N VAL A 117 33.24 9.12 1.77
CA VAL A 117 33.36 10.58 1.67
C VAL A 117 31.99 11.16 1.36
N MET A 118 31.47 12.00 2.25
CA MET A 118 30.12 12.60 2.14
C MET A 118 29.90 13.35 0.81
N ALA A 119 30.88 14.12 0.38
CA ALA A 119 30.78 14.89 -0.88
C ALA A 119 30.54 14.02 -2.11
N ASN A 120 31.01 12.79 -2.11
CA ASN A 120 30.88 11.87 -3.26
C ASN A 120 29.45 11.38 -3.47
N TRP A 121 28.55 11.50 -2.48
CA TRP A 121 27.12 11.19 -2.63
C TRP A 121 26.38 12.19 -3.52
N PHE A 122 26.92 13.38 -3.67
CA PHE A 122 26.33 14.51 -4.40
C PHE A 122 27.17 14.94 -5.59
N LEU A 123 28.22 14.19 -5.87
CA LEU A 123 29.11 14.49 -6.98
C LEU A 123 28.38 14.21 -8.32
N PRO A 124 28.27 15.17 -9.23
CA PRO A 124 27.75 14.94 -10.57
C PRO A 124 28.55 13.82 -11.28
N PHE A 125 27.85 13.02 -12.07
CA PHE A 125 28.51 11.91 -12.76
C PHE A 125 29.35 12.39 -13.93
N TYR A 126 30.65 12.19 -13.82
CA TYR A 126 31.63 12.46 -14.87
C TYR A 126 32.27 11.15 -15.34
N PRO A 127 32.08 10.74 -16.61
CA PRO A 127 32.71 9.55 -17.16
C PRO A 127 34.25 9.55 -17.10
N THR A 128 34.85 10.73 -16.97
CA THR A 128 36.30 10.94 -16.90
C THR A 128 36.82 11.19 -15.48
N HIS A 129 35.98 10.90 -14.45
CA HIS A 129 36.40 11.09 -13.07
C HIS A 129 37.53 10.13 -12.69
N SER A 130 38.55 10.62 -12.01
CA SER A 130 39.79 9.86 -11.71
C SER A 130 39.50 8.56 -10.93
N SER A 131 38.50 8.51 -10.06
CA SER A 131 38.13 7.28 -9.35
C SER A 131 37.60 6.16 -10.28
N LEU A 132 37.24 6.47 -11.51
CA LEU A 132 36.85 5.49 -12.53
C LEU A 132 38.03 5.08 -13.42
N ASP A 133 39.11 5.86 -13.49
CA ASP A 133 40.26 5.60 -14.36
C ASP A 133 41.00 4.32 -13.95
N ASP A 134 41.15 4.09 -12.64
CA ASP A 134 41.83 2.88 -12.13
C ASP A 134 40.96 1.62 -12.29
N SER A 135 39.69 1.76 -12.52
CA SER A 135 38.69 0.67 -12.52
C SER A 135 38.32 0.21 -13.95
N PHE A 136 38.55 1.04 -14.97
CA PHE A 136 38.13 0.76 -16.35
C PHE A 136 39.25 0.91 -17.35
N PRO A 137 39.68 -0.19 -18.03
CA PRO A 137 40.53 -0.13 -19.22
C PRO A 137 39.91 0.77 -20.30
N ALA A 138 40.75 1.33 -21.17
CA ALA A 138 40.33 2.26 -22.22
C ALA A 138 39.18 1.71 -23.10
N GLU A 139 39.15 0.39 -23.30
CA GLU A 139 38.15 -0.32 -24.10
C GLU A 139 36.76 -0.34 -23.43
N SER A 140 36.69 -0.39 -22.10
CA SER A 140 35.44 -0.42 -21.34
C SER A 140 34.84 0.98 -21.10
N ARG A 141 35.54 2.05 -21.48
CA ARG A 141 35.05 3.44 -21.30
C ARG A 141 33.80 3.77 -22.11
N LYS A 142 33.49 3.01 -23.15
CA LYS A 142 32.24 3.15 -23.90
C LYS A 142 31.02 2.92 -22.99
N MET A 143 31.06 1.89 -22.13
CA MET A 143 29.97 1.61 -21.16
C MET A 143 29.75 2.75 -20.20
N VAL A 144 30.84 3.35 -19.69
CA VAL A 144 30.73 4.49 -18.74
C VAL A 144 30.07 5.71 -19.41
N LYS A 145 30.31 5.91 -20.72
CA LYS A 145 29.63 6.97 -21.48
C LYS A 145 28.12 6.71 -21.63
N ILE A 146 27.74 5.46 -21.90
CA ILE A 146 26.32 5.07 -22.00
C ILE A 146 25.59 5.31 -20.67
N ILE A 147 26.21 4.94 -19.54
CA ILE A 147 25.66 5.13 -18.20
C ILE A 147 25.39 6.62 -17.90
N LYS A 148 26.16 7.55 -18.46
CA LYS A 148 25.92 8.99 -18.33
C LYS A 148 24.49 9.36 -18.74
N TYR A 149 24.00 8.76 -19.81
CA TYR A 149 22.70 9.08 -20.39
C TYR A 149 21.53 8.26 -19.80
N ALA A 150 21.76 7.38 -18.81
CA ALA A 150 20.70 6.63 -18.14
C ALA A 150 19.85 7.58 -17.25
N PRO A 151 18.64 7.99 -17.69
CA PRO A 151 17.86 9.02 -17.01
C PRO A 151 17.22 8.53 -15.70
N PHE A 152 17.15 7.21 -15.52
CA PHE A 152 16.55 6.56 -14.35
C PHE A 152 17.54 6.36 -13.19
N LEU A 153 18.84 6.57 -13.42
CA LEU A 153 19.88 6.47 -12.39
C LEU A 153 20.27 7.85 -11.87
N CYS A 154 20.24 8.05 -10.55
CA CYS A 154 20.87 9.22 -9.97
C CYS A 154 22.41 9.12 -10.07
N ASP A 155 23.09 10.25 -9.96
CA ASP A 155 24.54 10.30 -10.20
C ASP A 155 25.33 9.39 -9.25
N SER A 156 24.93 9.31 -7.98
CA SER A 156 25.56 8.38 -7.04
C SER A 156 25.38 6.92 -7.43
N ASP A 157 24.27 6.56 -8.09
CA ASP A 157 24.05 5.19 -8.57
C ASP A 157 24.86 4.88 -9.83
N LYS A 158 25.04 5.87 -10.71
CA LYS A 158 25.92 5.70 -11.88
C LYS A 158 27.35 5.35 -11.44
N TYR A 159 27.87 6.03 -10.39
CA TYR A 159 29.16 5.64 -9.79
C TYR A 159 29.12 4.24 -9.19
N SER A 160 28.08 3.91 -8.39
CA SER A 160 27.95 2.58 -7.80
C SER A 160 27.93 1.48 -8.86
N PHE A 161 27.20 1.70 -9.93
CA PHE A 161 27.08 0.76 -11.05
C PHE A 161 28.42 0.57 -11.77
N CYS A 162 29.14 1.67 -12.01
CA CYS A 162 30.49 1.60 -12.57
C CYS A 162 31.43 0.77 -11.68
N PHE A 163 31.48 1.02 -10.37
CA PHE A 163 32.34 0.23 -9.47
C PHE A 163 31.94 -1.25 -9.41
N SER A 164 30.65 -1.55 -9.48
CA SER A 164 30.16 -2.94 -9.57
C SER A 164 30.61 -3.62 -10.84
N LEU A 165 30.51 -2.93 -11.99
CA LEU A 165 31.00 -3.45 -13.28
C LEU A 165 32.50 -3.65 -13.28
N ALA A 166 33.26 -2.80 -12.59
CA ALA A 166 34.73 -2.97 -12.49
C ALA A 166 35.09 -4.32 -11.84
N SER A 167 34.26 -4.84 -10.95
CA SER A 167 34.44 -6.12 -10.25
C SER A 167 34.10 -7.36 -11.13
N VAL A 168 33.47 -7.16 -12.28
CA VAL A 168 33.05 -8.26 -13.19
C VAL A 168 34.25 -8.71 -14.03
N PRO A 169 34.48 -10.04 -14.25
CA PRO A 169 35.54 -10.54 -15.14
C PRO A 169 35.44 -10.00 -16.58
N ASP A 170 36.57 -9.72 -17.22
CA ASP A 170 36.61 -9.07 -18.53
C ASP A 170 35.89 -9.88 -19.63
N SER A 171 35.87 -11.21 -19.53
CA SER A 171 35.13 -12.08 -20.45
C SER A 171 33.61 -11.84 -20.39
N GLN A 172 33.07 -11.54 -19.18
CA GLN A 172 31.65 -11.22 -18.99
C GLN A 172 31.35 -9.77 -19.38
N LYS A 173 32.29 -8.85 -19.13
CA LYS A 173 32.19 -7.45 -19.62
C LYS A 173 32.07 -7.40 -21.13
N SER A 174 32.91 -8.16 -21.82
CA SER A 174 32.90 -8.23 -23.29
C SER A 174 31.60 -8.82 -23.84
N ALA A 175 31.01 -9.82 -23.15
CA ALA A 175 29.71 -10.38 -23.51
C ALA A 175 28.57 -9.37 -23.29
N MET A 176 28.63 -8.61 -22.19
CA MET A 176 27.64 -7.54 -21.91
C MET A 176 27.78 -6.38 -22.92
N MET A 177 29.02 -6.06 -23.34
CA MET A 177 29.26 -5.02 -24.35
C MET A 177 28.77 -5.42 -25.74
N GLY A 178 28.91 -6.69 -26.13
CA GLY A 178 28.38 -7.20 -27.39
C GLY A 178 26.86 -7.21 -27.47
N GLN A 179 26.18 -7.22 -26.30
CA GLN A 179 24.72 -7.10 -26.21
C GLN A 179 24.24 -5.64 -26.17
N MET A 180 25.09 -4.69 -25.82
CA MET A 180 24.82 -3.24 -25.82
C MET A 180 25.44 -2.58 -27.06
N ASP A 181 25.42 -3.23 -28.23
CA ASP A 181 25.92 -2.64 -29.46
C ASP A 181 24.99 -1.52 -29.98
N ILE A 182 24.90 -0.48 -29.14
CA ILE A 182 24.33 0.80 -29.57
C ILE A 182 25.28 1.35 -30.60
N HIS A 183 24.85 1.44 -31.85
CA HIS A 183 25.63 1.98 -32.95
C HIS A 183 26.22 3.34 -32.54
N ASN A 184 27.46 3.61 -32.90
CA ASN A 184 28.14 4.90 -32.67
C ASN A 184 27.29 6.10 -33.19
N THR A 185 26.38 5.86 -34.13
CA THR A 185 25.41 6.83 -34.65
C THR A 185 24.42 7.28 -33.58
N ASP A 186 23.89 6.38 -32.75
CA ASP A 186 22.89 6.69 -31.73
C ASP A 186 23.51 7.50 -30.59
N LEU A 187 24.81 7.26 -30.27
CA LEU A 187 25.53 8.07 -29.27
C LEU A 187 25.81 9.49 -29.77
N GLN A 188 26.11 9.65 -31.09
CA GLN A 188 26.29 10.97 -31.70
C GLN A 188 24.97 11.72 -31.84
N GLU A 189 23.85 11.03 -32.09
CA GLU A 189 22.50 11.63 -32.05
C GLU A 189 22.11 12.06 -30.65
N LEU A 190 22.36 11.25 -29.60
CA LEU A 190 22.14 11.61 -28.21
C LEU A 190 23.00 12.80 -27.75
N GLU A 191 24.23 12.95 -28.27
CA GLU A 191 25.09 14.12 -27.99
C GLU A 191 24.66 15.38 -28.76
N SER A 192 23.96 15.26 -29.88
CA SER A 192 23.60 16.37 -30.78
C SER A 192 22.16 16.94 -30.59
N THR A 193 21.27 16.21 -29.91
CA THR A 193 19.85 16.58 -29.81
C THR A 193 19.55 17.32 -28.51
N GLU A 194 19.99 18.57 -28.38
CA GLU A 194 19.43 19.52 -27.42
C GLU A 194 18.25 20.27 -28.02
N LEU A 195 17.06 19.66 -28.07
CA LEU A 195 15.82 20.35 -28.42
C LEU A 195 15.28 21.16 -27.20
N PRO A 196 14.59 22.28 -27.40
CA PRO A 196 14.08 23.15 -26.31
C PRO A 196 13.16 22.45 -25.30
N ASP A 197 12.39 21.43 -25.71
CA ASP A 197 11.57 20.59 -24.85
C ASP A 197 12.41 19.64 -23.96
N ASP A 198 13.63 19.29 -24.36
CA ASP A 198 14.53 18.44 -23.61
C ASP A 198 15.16 19.17 -22.42
N LYS A 199 15.24 20.51 -22.42
CA LYS A 199 15.78 21.28 -21.28
C LYS A 199 14.90 21.14 -20.03
N LYS A 200 13.58 21.14 -20.17
CA LYS A 200 12.67 20.94 -19.04
C LYS A 200 12.76 19.49 -18.53
N LYS A 201 12.73 18.51 -19.43
CA LYS A 201 12.88 17.08 -19.10
C LYS A 201 14.24 16.79 -18.46
N SER A 202 15.32 17.36 -18.98
CA SER A 202 16.67 17.25 -18.43
C SER A 202 16.79 17.88 -17.05
N ARG A 203 16.14 19.03 -16.83
CA ARG A 203 16.08 19.70 -15.53
C ARG A 203 15.32 18.87 -14.49
N ASP A 204 14.16 18.36 -14.86
CA ASP A 204 13.34 17.51 -13.99
C ASP A 204 14.07 16.21 -13.61
N ALA A 205 14.77 15.59 -14.55
CA ALA A 205 15.60 14.42 -14.30
C ALA A 205 16.75 14.75 -13.33
N SER A 206 17.39 15.90 -13.48
CA SER A 206 18.49 16.35 -12.60
C SER A 206 18.01 16.59 -11.18
N ILE A 207 16.84 17.24 -11.01
CA ILE A 207 16.23 17.47 -9.70
C ILE A 207 15.87 16.12 -9.06
N ASN A 208 15.24 15.21 -9.81
CA ASN A 208 14.92 13.87 -9.31
C ASN A 208 16.18 13.12 -8.87
N GLY A 209 17.21 13.11 -9.69
CA GLY A 209 18.47 12.45 -9.39
C GLY A 209 19.15 13.01 -8.13
N TYR A 210 19.09 14.32 -7.92
CA TYR A 210 19.61 14.95 -6.71
C TYR A 210 18.80 14.55 -5.46
N ILE A 211 17.47 14.57 -5.54
CA ILE A 211 16.60 14.17 -4.43
C ILE A 211 16.79 12.69 -4.10
N GLN A 212 16.93 11.83 -5.11
CA GLN A 212 17.23 10.41 -4.90
C GLN A 212 18.58 10.22 -4.19
N SER A 213 19.63 10.96 -4.62
CA SER A 213 20.94 10.93 -3.95
C SER A 213 20.84 11.41 -2.51
N LEU A 214 20.05 12.46 -2.24
CA LEU A 214 19.81 13.00 -0.91
C LEU A 214 19.09 11.97 -0.02
N TYR A 215 18.05 11.33 -0.52
CA TYR A 215 17.30 10.31 0.21
C TYR A 215 18.19 9.10 0.55
N ARG A 216 18.98 8.62 -0.41
CA ARG A 216 19.92 7.52 -0.20
C ARG A 216 21.02 7.88 0.79
N PHE A 217 21.54 9.10 0.74
CA PHE A 217 22.50 9.57 1.74
C PHE A 217 21.94 9.45 3.16
N PHE A 218 20.78 10.02 3.43
CA PHE A 218 20.15 9.97 4.76
C PHE A 218 19.74 8.56 5.18
N THR A 219 19.51 7.66 4.24
CA THR A 219 19.11 6.27 4.54
C THR A 219 20.32 5.35 4.73
N LEU A 220 21.38 5.51 3.93
CA LEU A 220 22.45 4.51 3.79
C LEU A 220 23.80 4.96 4.32
N PHE A 221 24.07 6.27 4.44
CA PHE A 221 25.36 6.74 4.91
C PHE A 221 25.65 6.25 6.34
N SER A 222 26.85 5.74 6.57
CA SER A 222 27.22 5.09 7.83
C SER A 222 27.09 5.99 9.06
N ARG A 223 27.35 7.29 8.91
CA ARG A 223 27.21 8.32 9.94
C ARG A 223 25.94 9.15 9.80
N LYS A 224 24.88 8.57 9.24
CA LYS A 224 23.61 9.27 9.03
C LYS A 224 22.96 9.83 10.31
N ASN A 225 23.25 9.23 11.46
CA ASN A 225 22.68 9.66 12.73
C ASN A 225 23.31 10.99 13.22
N ASP A 226 24.43 11.42 12.64
CA ASP A 226 25.06 12.71 12.94
C ASP A 226 24.28 13.87 12.27
N PHE A 227 23.32 13.54 11.40
CA PHE A 227 22.54 14.52 10.63
C PHE A 227 21.06 14.37 10.91
N LEU A 228 20.36 15.49 10.99
CA LEU A 228 18.89 15.50 10.99
C LEU A 228 18.41 15.08 9.60
N SER A 229 17.69 13.96 9.55
CA SER A 229 17.13 13.47 8.28
C SER A 229 15.90 14.29 7.91
N VAL A 230 15.97 14.97 6.78
CA VAL A 230 14.83 15.71 6.21
C VAL A 230 13.64 14.81 5.82
N PHE A 231 13.85 13.49 5.72
CA PHE A 231 12.81 12.50 5.38
C PHE A 231 12.20 11.82 6.61
N LYS A 232 12.76 12.00 7.80
CA LYS A 232 12.27 11.44 9.07
C LYS A 232 11.57 12.45 9.96
N SER A 233 11.89 13.74 9.80
CA SER A 233 11.16 14.82 10.45
C SER A 233 9.81 14.99 9.77
N ASP A 234 8.84 15.48 10.52
CA ASP A 234 7.57 15.93 9.94
C ASP A 234 7.90 16.94 8.86
N MET A 235 7.69 16.56 7.61
CA MET A 235 7.92 17.45 6.47
C MET A 235 6.76 18.42 6.32
N ASP A 236 6.40 19.08 7.43
CA ASP A 236 5.43 20.15 7.42
C ASP A 236 6.11 21.45 6.98
N PHE A 237 6.18 21.63 5.67
CA PHE A 237 6.72 22.83 5.06
C PHE A 237 5.91 24.08 5.40
N THR A 238 4.65 23.92 5.82
CA THR A 238 3.77 25.05 6.16
C THR A 238 4.25 25.83 7.38
N GLN A 239 5.05 25.19 8.24
CA GLN A 239 5.61 25.81 9.45
C GLN A 239 6.95 26.53 9.22
N LEU A 240 7.51 26.42 8.02
CA LEU A 240 8.75 27.14 7.73
C LEU A 240 8.44 28.63 7.51
N PRO A 241 9.17 29.55 8.21
CA PRO A 241 8.98 31.01 8.08
C PRO A 241 9.04 31.52 6.64
N PHE A 242 9.74 30.81 5.81
CA PHE A 242 9.85 31.02 4.38
C PHE A 242 8.48 30.98 3.65
N PHE A 243 7.58 30.08 4.05
CA PHE A 243 6.26 29.94 3.43
C PHE A 243 5.25 30.96 3.94
N GLU A 244 5.41 31.45 5.17
CA GLU A 244 4.62 32.58 5.65
C GLU A 244 4.86 33.85 4.83
N LEU A 245 6.10 34.05 4.38
CA LEU A 245 6.49 35.20 3.55
C LEU A 245 6.09 35.03 2.08
N TRP A 246 5.95 33.80 1.63
CA TRP A 246 5.88 33.50 0.19
C TRP A 246 4.48 33.19 -0.32
N GLY A 247 3.59 32.76 0.55
CA GLY A 247 2.24 32.31 0.18
C GLY A 247 2.31 31.11 -0.77
N LEU A 248 2.16 29.90 -0.25
CA LEU A 248 2.04 28.73 -1.11
C LEU A 248 0.75 28.80 -1.92
N ASP A 249 0.83 28.42 -3.19
CA ASP A 249 -0.34 28.21 -4.01
C ASP A 249 -1.21 27.10 -3.44
N GLN A 250 -2.52 27.38 -3.30
CA GLN A 250 -3.50 26.41 -2.80
C GLN A 250 -3.47 25.09 -3.56
N THR A 251 -3.27 25.15 -4.88
CA THR A 251 -3.21 23.95 -5.75
C THR A 251 -2.01 23.07 -5.41
N ALA A 252 -0.84 23.67 -5.15
CA ALA A 252 0.36 22.94 -4.78
C ALA A 252 0.19 22.26 -3.42
N LEU A 253 -0.35 22.98 -2.42
CA LEU A 253 -0.66 22.43 -1.09
C LEU A 253 -1.67 21.29 -1.16
N LEU A 254 -2.70 21.45 -1.97
CA LEU A 254 -3.73 20.43 -2.17
C LEU A 254 -3.13 19.16 -2.81
N THR A 255 -2.26 19.32 -3.81
CA THR A 255 -1.57 18.21 -4.45
C THR A 255 -0.70 17.43 -3.45
N ILE A 256 0.00 18.13 -2.57
CA ILE A 256 0.82 17.50 -1.50
C ILE A 256 -0.08 16.79 -0.49
N ALA A 257 -1.15 17.43 -0.02
CA ALA A 257 -2.08 16.85 0.94
C ALA A 257 -2.75 15.57 0.39
N GLU A 258 -3.17 15.59 -0.87
CA GLU A 258 -3.76 14.43 -1.56
C GLU A 258 -2.75 13.29 -1.76
N TYR A 259 -1.51 13.63 -2.06
CA TYR A 259 -0.44 12.65 -2.14
C TYR A 259 -0.20 11.95 -0.79
N TYR A 260 -0.13 12.70 0.30
CA TYR A 260 -0.01 12.15 1.65
C TYR A 260 -1.22 11.26 2.00
N LEU A 261 -2.43 11.72 1.71
CA LEU A 261 -3.66 10.96 1.94
C LEU A 261 -3.66 9.62 1.19
N LYS A 262 -3.28 9.64 -0.10
CA LYS A 262 -3.23 8.46 -0.96
C LYS A 262 -2.21 7.43 -0.49
N ASN A 263 -1.10 7.88 0.08
CA ASN A 263 0.00 7.02 0.51
C ASN A 263 -0.04 6.66 2.01
N GLY A 264 -1.13 7.00 2.72
CA GLY A 264 -1.34 6.60 4.10
C GLY A 264 -0.65 7.48 5.15
N PHE A 265 -0.10 8.63 4.76
CA PHE A 265 0.47 9.64 5.67
C PHE A 265 -0.63 10.57 6.16
N TYR A 266 -1.55 10.03 6.96
CA TYR A 266 -2.80 10.70 7.29
C TYR A 266 -2.60 11.92 8.21
N GLU A 267 -1.64 11.89 9.13
CA GLU A 267 -1.30 13.01 10.03
C GLU A 267 -0.80 14.21 9.23
N ASP A 268 0.13 13.97 8.31
CA ASP A 268 0.65 15.00 7.41
C ASP A 268 -0.48 15.57 6.52
N ALA A 269 -1.33 14.69 5.97
CA ALA A 269 -2.47 15.12 5.15
C ALA A 269 -3.41 16.05 5.93
N VAL A 270 -3.72 15.73 7.20
CA VAL A 270 -4.55 16.56 8.08
C VAL A 270 -3.90 17.93 8.30
N SER A 271 -2.58 17.98 8.55
CA SER A 271 -1.86 19.23 8.75
C SER A 271 -1.99 20.15 7.54
N TYR A 272 -1.77 19.62 6.33
CA TYR A 272 -1.88 20.40 5.10
C TYR A 272 -3.32 20.84 4.79
N PHE A 273 -4.31 19.96 4.95
CA PHE A 273 -5.72 20.34 4.76
C PHE A 273 -6.15 21.41 5.79
N SER A 274 -5.69 21.31 7.03
CA SER A 274 -5.97 22.29 8.08
C SER A 274 -5.35 23.65 7.75
N TYR A 275 -4.11 23.64 7.24
CA TYR A 275 -3.48 24.88 6.77
C TYR A 275 -4.26 25.53 5.63
N ILE A 276 -4.71 24.73 4.63
CA ILE A 276 -5.51 25.22 3.51
C ILE A 276 -6.81 25.85 4.04
N GLN A 277 -7.54 25.18 4.94
CA GLN A 277 -8.78 25.71 5.50
C GLN A 277 -8.59 27.02 6.28
N LYS A 278 -7.42 27.20 6.91
CA LYS A 278 -7.13 28.39 7.72
C LYS A 278 -6.74 29.59 6.88
N HIS A 279 -6.06 29.39 5.76
CA HIS A 279 -5.42 30.48 5.01
C HIS A 279 -6.07 30.82 3.69
N PHE A 280 -7.05 30.01 3.22
CA PHE A 280 -7.78 30.27 1.98
C PHE A 280 -9.27 30.33 2.24
N GLU A 281 -9.94 31.31 1.65
CA GLU A 281 -11.39 31.51 1.83
C GLU A 281 -12.21 30.60 0.91
N ASP A 282 -11.77 30.40 -0.33
CA ASP A 282 -12.47 29.59 -1.32
C ASP A 282 -11.93 28.15 -1.34
N VAL A 283 -12.34 27.37 -0.32
CA VAL A 283 -11.91 25.99 -0.14
C VAL A 283 -13.00 25.03 -0.58
N ALA A 284 -12.68 24.19 -1.56
CA ALA A 284 -13.63 23.21 -2.09
C ALA A 284 -14.18 22.26 -1.01
N PRO A 285 -15.52 22.08 -0.92
CA PRO A 285 -16.14 21.30 0.15
C PRO A 285 -15.63 19.86 0.30
N HIS A 286 -15.18 19.22 -0.80
CA HIS A 286 -14.66 17.86 -0.76
C HIS A 286 -13.41 17.69 0.12
N ILE A 287 -12.73 18.77 0.49
CA ILE A 287 -11.64 18.73 1.48
C ILE A 287 -12.16 18.25 2.84
N LEU A 288 -13.40 18.56 3.21
CA LEU A 288 -14.00 18.05 4.44
C LEU A 288 -14.10 16.52 4.43
N GLN A 289 -14.49 15.92 3.30
CA GLN A 289 -14.51 14.47 3.15
C GLN A 289 -13.10 13.86 3.26
N LYS A 290 -12.11 14.49 2.66
CA LYS A 290 -10.70 14.03 2.71
C LYS A 290 -10.15 14.12 4.13
N MET A 291 -10.46 15.17 4.87
CA MET A 291 -10.10 15.29 6.29
C MET A 291 -10.80 14.22 7.13
N GLY A 292 -12.11 14.03 6.94
CA GLY A 292 -12.86 12.95 7.57
C GLY A 292 -12.22 11.59 7.32
N PHE A 293 -11.80 11.32 6.07
CA PHE A 293 -11.16 10.07 5.70
C PHE A 293 -9.77 9.89 6.34
N ALA A 294 -8.98 10.96 6.43
CA ALA A 294 -7.70 10.93 7.14
C ALA A 294 -7.88 10.61 8.62
N TYR A 295 -8.77 11.31 9.32
CA TYR A 295 -9.08 11.04 10.73
C TYR A 295 -9.64 9.64 10.97
N GLN A 296 -10.49 9.14 10.05
CA GLN A 296 -11.01 7.77 10.13
C GLN A 296 -9.88 6.73 10.08
N ASN A 297 -8.89 6.91 9.22
CA ASN A 297 -7.75 5.99 9.11
C ASN A 297 -6.75 6.13 10.27
N LEU A 298 -6.71 7.28 10.92
CA LEU A 298 -5.98 7.49 12.19
C LEU A 298 -6.71 6.87 13.39
N GLY A 299 -7.92 6.34 13.20
CA GLY A 299 -8.75 5.81 14.29
C GLY A 299 -9.49 6.88 15.11
N ASP A 300 -9.35 8.14 14.75
CA ASP A 300 -10.07 9.25 15.38
C ASP A 300 -11.45 9.43 14.74
N TYR A 301 -12.32 8.47 15.03
CA TYR A 301 -13.67 8.41 14.46
C TYR A 301 -14.55 9.60 14.90
N ARG A 302 -14.24 10.26 16.03
CA ARG A 302 -15.00 11.42 16.50
C ARG A 302 -14.75 12.63 15.59
N ASN A 303 -13.51 12.96 15.35
CA ASN A 303 -13.15 14.04 14.43
C ASN A 303 -13.58 13.71 12.99
N ALA A 304 -13.41 12.45 12.55
CA ALA A 304 -13.89 12.00 11.25
C ALA A 304 -15.38 12.31 11.05
N ILE A 305 -16.24 11.96 12.03
CA ILE A 305 -17.68 12.22 11.97
C ILE A 305 -17.96 13.72 11.89
N GLN A 306 -17.25 14.57 12.65
CA GLN A 306 -17.46 16.03 12.61
C GLN A 306 -17.20 16.57 11.19
N TYR A 307 -16.13 16.15 10.54
CA TYR A 307 -15.81 16.60 9.19
C TYR A 307 -16.80 16.07 8.16
N TYR A 308 -17.21 14.82 8.24
CA TYR A 308 -18.23 14.25 7.37
C TYR A 308 -19.59 14.91 7.54
N GLN A 309 -19.99 15.23 8.79
CA GLN A 309 -21.24 15.95 9.06
C GLN A 309 -21.20 17.41 8.56
N ARG A 310 -20.05 18.06 8.60
CA ARG A 310 -19.90 19.37 7.96
C ARG A 310 -20.08 19.28 6.43
N TYR A 311 -19.61 18.20 5.81
CA TYR A 311 -19.85 17.97 4.39
C TYR A 311 -21.31 17.58 4.11
N GLU A 312 -21.96 16.85 5.00
CA GLU A 312 -23.39 16.49 4.90
C GLU A 312 -24.30 17.73 4.78
N LEU A 313 -23.87 18.88 5.32
CA LEU A 313 -24.59 20.17 5.14
C LEU A 313 -24.51 20.69 3.70
N VAL A 314 -23.54 20.25 2.91
CA VAL A 314 -23.36 20.63 1.49
C VAL A 314 -24.13 19.65 0.60
N ASP A 315 -24.00 18.35 0.86
CA ASP A 315 -24.72 17.29 0.16
C ASP A 315 -25.15 16.21 1.15
N GLU A 316 -26.41 16.29 1.56
CA GLU A 316 -27.01 15.34 2.50
C GLU A 316 -27.08 13.92 1.92
N ASN A 317 -27.22 13.79 0.60
CA ASN A 317 -27.47 12.50 -0.06
C ASN A 317 -26.20 11.85 -0.63
N ASP A 318 -25.02 12.42 -0.38
CA ASP A 318 -23.77 11.80 -0.80
C ASP A 318 -23.59 10.42 -0.16
N LEU A 319 -23.65 9.38 -1.00
CA LEU A 319 -23.61 7.98 -0.56
C LEU A 319 -22.26 7.60 0.03
N TRP A 320 -21.17 8.16 -0.51
CA TRP A 320 -19.83 7.89 0.00
C TRP A 320 -19.68 8.46 1.41
N ASN A 321 -20.08 9.71 1.61
CA ASN A 321 -20.02 10.39 2.90
C ASN A 321 -20.87 9.68 3.96
N ASN A 322 -22.13 9.38 3.65
CA ASN A 322 -23.05 8.69 4.56
C ASN A 322 -22.54 7.30 4.96
N ARG A 323 -21.94 6.56 4.01
CA ARG A 323 -21.29 5.27 4.28
C ARG A 323 -20.14 5.40 5.28
N HIS A 324 -19.30 6.42 5.13
CA HIS A 324 -18.15 6.63 6.02
C HIS A 324 -18.58 7.09 7.41
N ILE A 325 -19.63 7.90 7.52
CA ILE A 325 -20.25 8.24 8.83
C ILE A 325 -20.74 6.97 9.52
N ALA A 326 -21.45 6.09 8.79
CA ALA A 326 -21.93 4.82 9.34
C ALA A 326 -20.80 3.94 9.88
N ILE A 327 -19.70 3.81 9.11
CA ILE A 327 -18.51 3.05 9.52
C ILE A 327 -17.92 3.64 10.81
N CYS A 328 -17.78 4.96 10.89
CA CYS A 328 -17.25 5.62 12.09
C CYS A 328 -18.15 5.42 13.32
N TYR A 329 -19.46 5.56 13.18
CA TYR A 329 -20.38 5.28 14.28
C TYR A 329 -20.34 3.82 14.73
N ARG A 330 -20.24 2.86 13.80
CA ARG A 330 -20.08 1.44 14.12
C ARG A 330 -18.78 1.18 14.89
N SER A 331 -17.67 1.80 14.48
CA SER A 331 -16.38 1.68 15.16
C SER A 331 -16.42 2.27 16.58
N LEU A 332 -17.25 3.29 16.81
CA LEU A 332 -17.54 3.84 18.14
C LEU A 332 -18.61 3.05 18.92
N LYS A 333 -19.08 1.91 18.40
CA LYS A 333 -20.16 1.07 18.98
C LYS A 333 -21.48 1.82 19.16
N GLN A 334 -21.72 2.89 18.39
CA GLN A 334 -22.97 3.63 18.35
C GLN A 334 -23.88 3.04 17.26
N TYR A 335 -24.35 1.82 17.48
CA TYR A 335 -24.96 0.97 16.46
C TYR A 335 -26.27 1.52 15.91
N GLU A 336 -27.12 2.16 16.75
CA GLU A 336 -28.35 2.80 16.28
C GLU A 336 -28.08 3.94 15.29
N LYS A 337 -27.04 4.75 15.56
CA LYS A 337 -26.68 5.83 14.64
C LYS A 337 -26.06 5.26 13.35
N ALA A 338 -25.20 4.26 13.48
CA ALA A 338 -24.63 3.57 12.33
C ALA A 338 -25.70 2.98 11.42
N LEU A 339 -26.70 2.30 12.02
CA LEU A 339 -27.82 1.69 11.31
C LEU A 339 -28.60 2.73 10.50
N LYS A 340 -28.95 3.87 11.11
CA LYS A 340 -29.60 4.99 10.41
C LYS A 340 -28.88 5.40 9.12
N TYR A 341 -27.57 5.55 9.18
CA TYR A 341 -26.78 5.95 8.00
C TYR A 341 -26.66 4.81 6.99
N TYR A 342 -26.55 3.54 7.42
CA TYR A 342 -26.60 2.41 6.49
C TYR A 342 -27.96 2.33 5.78
N GLU A 343 -29.05 2.54 6.48
CA GLU A 343 -30.40 2.58 5.91
C GLU A 343 -30.56 3.74 4.91
N LYS A 344 -30.02 4.92 5.24
CA LYS A 344 -29.98 6.07 4.33
C LYS A 344 -29.24 5.75 3.01
N VAL A 345 -28.11 5.06 3.07
CA VAL A 345 -27.37 4.61 1.88
C VAL A 345 -28.18 3.56 1.11
N LEU A 346 -28.79 2.59 1.78
CA LEU A 346 -29.55 1.52 1.19
C LEU A 346 -30.88 1.99 0.58
N SER A 347 -31.47 3.08 1.07
CA SER A 347 -32.68 3.66 0.49
C SER A 347 -32.45 4.25 -0.90
N VAL A 348 -31.22 4.70 -1.20
CA VAL A 348 -30.85 5.25 -2.52
C VAL A 348 -30.25 4.18 -3.43
N LYS A 349 -29.41 3.31 -2.88
CA LYS A 349 -28.73 2.24 -3.61
C LYS A 349 -28.91 0.89 -2.89
N ASP A 350 -30.03 0.26 -3.18
CA ASP A 350 -30.48 -0.96 -2.54
C ASP A 350 -29.59 -2.21 -2.82
N SER A 351 -28.74 -2.17 -3.84
CA SER A 351 -27.95 -3.29 -4.34
C SER A 351 -26.50 -3.33 -3.79
N ASN A 352 -26.32 -3.10 -2.48
CA ASN A 352 -24.99 -3.16 -1.87
C ASN A 352 -24.91 -4.21 -0.75
N ALA A 353 -24.43 -5.41 -1.09
CA ALA A 353 -24.28 -6.53 -0.15
C ALA A 353 -23.48 -6.16 1.11
N THR A 354 -22.40 -5.38 0.97
CA THR A 354 -21.57 -4.96 2.11
C THR A 354 -22.32 -4.04 3.06
N MET A 355 -23.17 -3.14 2.55
CA MET A 355 -23.98 -2.26 3.40
C MET A 355 -25.07 -3.05 4.13
N CYS A 356 -25.73 -4.00 3.43
CA CYS A 356 -26.66 -4.92 4.08
C CYS A 356 -25.96 -5.72 5.19
N LEU A 357 -24.80 -6.30 4.91
CA LEU A 357 -24.03 -7.03 5.92
C LEU A 357 -23.71 -6.17 7.14
N ASN A 358 -23.26 -4.94 6.94
CA ASN A 358 -22.92 -4.03 8.03
C ASN A 358 -24.17 -3.55 8.83
N ALA A 359 -25.30 -3.33 8.18
CA ALA A 359 -26.58 -3.02 8.85
C ALA A 359 -27.02 -4.20 9.72
N GLY A 360 -26.95 -5.42 9.18
CA GLY A 360 -27.23 -6.64 9.95
C GLY A 360 -26.32 -6.80 11.17
N HIS A 361 -25.04 -6.51 11.04
CA HIS A 361 -24.11 -6.52 12.19
C HIS A 361 -24.51 -5.51 13.27
N CYS A 362 -24.93 -4.31 12.89
CA CYS A 362 -25.42 -3.34 13.86
C CYS A 362 -26.68 -3.86 14.59
N LEU A 363 -27.59 -4.50 13.89
CA LEU A 363 -28.79 -5.09 14.47
C LEU A 363 -28.48 -6.26 15.43
N LEU A 364 -27.50 -7.11 15.11
CA LEU A 364 -27.05 -8.17 16.03
C LEU A 364 -26.51 -7.57 17.34
N GLU A 365 -25.67 -6.55 17.23
CA GLU A 365 -25.09 -5.86 18.40
C GLU A 365 -26.16 -5.14 19.24
N LEU A 366 -27.29 -4.77 18.62
CA LEU A 366 -28.47 -4.22 19.29
C LEU A 366 -29.39 -5.30 19.87
N GLY A 367 -29.05 -6.59 19.74
CA GLY A 367 -29.86 -7.71 20.20
C GLY A 367 -31.14 -7.96 19.38
N ARG A 368 -31.13 -7.58 18.09
CA ARG A 368 -32.25 -7.69 17.15
C ARG A 368 -31.92 -8.68 16.01
N PRO A 369 -31.70 -9.98 16.32
CA PRO A 369 -31.24 -10.96 15.34
C PRO A 369 -32.25 -11.24 14.23
N ASP A 370 -33.56 -11.21 14.52
CA ASP A 370 -34.61 -11.44 13.50
C ASP A 370 -34.59 -10.37 12.40
N GLU A 371 -34.36 -9.12 12.78
CA GLU A 371 -34.24 -8.04 11.81
C GLU A 371 -32.91 -8.10 11.06
N ALA A 372 -31.83 -8.52 11.70
CA ALA A 372 -30.54 -8.74 11.07
C ALA A 372 -30.61 -9.79 9.96
N LEU A 373 -31.39 -10.86 10.14
CA LEU A 373 -31.61 -11.90 9.12
C LEU A 373 -32.16 -11.33 7.81
N ASN A 374 -33.05 -10.34 7.86
CA ASN A 374 -33.58 -9.73 6.63
C ASN A 374 -32.47 -9.08 5.80
N TYR A 375 -31.54 -8.37 6.46
CA TYR A 375 -30.41 -7.76 5.79
C TYR A 375 -29.38 -8.79 5.30
N TYR A 376 -29.16 -9.85 6.07
CA TYR A 376 -28.22 -10.92 5.66
C TYR A 376 -28.74 -11.75 4.51
N TYR A 377 -30.03 -12.09 4.46
CA TYR A 377 -30.62 -12.76 3.30
C TYR A 377 -30.57 -11.89 2.06
N LYS A 378 -30.77 -10.57 2.22
CA LYS A 378 -30.59 -9.64 1.12
C LYS A 378 -29.13 -9.59 0.65
N ALA A 379 -28.17 -9.60 1.58
CA ALA A 379 -26.75 -9.66 1.25
C ALA A 379 -26.39 -10.96 0.53
N ASP A 380 -26.93 -12.11 0.95
CA ASP A 380 -26.75 -13.41 0.30
C ASP A 380 -27.33 -13.45 -1.12
N TYR A 381 -28.47 -12.82 -1.32
CA TYR A 381 -29.06 -12.68 -2.66
C TYR A 381 -28.19 -11.82 -3.60
N LEU A 382 -27.56 -10.74 -3.07
CA LEU A 382 -26.72 -9.84 -3.84
C LEU A 382 -25.31 -10.39 -4.09
N ASP A 383 -24.80 -11.22 -3.18
CA ASP A 383 -23.47 -11.85 -3.26
C ASP A 383 -23.49 -13.27 -2.69
N PRO A 384 -24.00 -14.23 -3.48
CA PRO A 384 -24.34 -15.61 -3.02
C PRO A 384 -23.14 -16.45 -2.59
N TYR A 385 -21.92 -16.08 -2.98
CA TYR A 385 -20.70 -16.84 -2.70
C TYR A 385 -19.79 -16.18 -1.66
N ASN A 386 -20.33 -15.27 -0.87
CA ASN A 386 -19.55 -14.54 0.13
C ASN A 386 -19.52 -15.27 1.49
N PRO A 387 -18.36 -15.83 1.90
CA PRO A 387 -18.26 -16.53 3.18
C PRO A 387 -18.57 -15.65 4.40
N LYS A 388 -18.37 -14.33 4.30
CA LYS A 388 -18.70 -13.39 5.40
C LYS A 388 -20.21 -13.32 5.63
N VAL A 389 -20.99 -13.35 4.54
CA VAL A 389 -22.45 -13.37 4.61
C VAL A 389 -22.93 -14.70 5.19
N TRP A 390 -22.37 -15.83 4.73
CA TRP A 390 -22.73 -17.15 5.26
C TRP A 390 -22.43 -17.28 6.77
N ARG A 391 -21.30 -16.76 7.26
CA ARG A 391 -21.00 -16.72 8.71
C ARG A 391 -22.05 -15.95 9.49
N SER A 392 -22.44 -14.79 8.97
CA SER A 392 -23.44 -13.94 9.61
C SER A 392 -24.82 -14.61 9.63
N LEU A 393 -25.21 -15.26 8.51
CA LEU A 393 -26.44 -16.04 8.43
C LEU A 393 -26.42 -17.24 9.35
N ALA A 394 -25.32 -18.00 9.39
CA ALA A 394 -25.18 -19.14 10.27
C ALA A 394 -25.38 -18.74 11.74
N TRP A 395 -24.69 -17.72 12.18
CA TRP A 395 -24.76 -17.23 13.56
C TRP A 395 -26.15 -16.62 13.88
N ALA A 396 -26.71 -15.79 13.02
CA ALA A 396 -28.01 -15.18 13.26
C ALA A 396 -29.14 -16.22 13.30
N ASN A 397 -29.12 -17.22 12.41
CA ASN A 397 -30.06 -18.33 12.47
C ASN A 397 -29.92 -19.18 13.75
N PHE A 398 -28.69 -19.37 14.27
CA PHE A 398 -28.48 -20.00 15.57
C PHE A 398 -29.12 -19.19 16.71
N LEU A 399 -28.94 -17.86 16.69
CA LEU A 399 -29.53 -16.98 17.72
C LEU A 399 -31.08 -17.03 17.72
N THR A 400 -31.70 -17.20 16.56
CA THR A 400 -33.16 -17.24 16.37
C THR A 400 -33.74 -18.66 16.38
N ASP A 401 -33.01 -19.66 16.84
CA ASP A 401 -33.40 -21.07 16.95
C ASP A 401 -33.68 -21.79 15.62
N ASN A 402 -33.27 -21.18 14.48
CA ASN A 402 -33.35 -21.78 13.17
C ASN A 402 -32.17 -22.73 12.87
N PHE A 403 -32.01 -23.77 13.71
CA PHE A 403 -30.82 -24.63 13.71
C PHE A 403 -30.54 -25.29 12.34
N ALA A 404 -31.58 -25.75 11.65
CA ALA A 404 -31.42 -26.34 10.32
C ALA A 404 -30.79 -25.38 9.28
N GLN A 405 -31.20 -24.11 9.28
CA GLN A 405 -30.63 -23.12 8.39
C GLN A 405 -29.21 -22.74 8.82
N SER A 406 -28.98 -22.61 10.13
CA SER A 406 -27.64 -22.40 10.69
C SER A 406 -26.66 -23.49 10.25
N GLU A 407 -27.06 -24.76 10.38
CA GLU A 407 -26.26 -25.93 9.97
C GLU A 407 -25.94 -25.90 8.46
N ASN A 408 -26.95 -25.57 7.62
CA ASN A 408 -26.77 -25.46 6.18
C ASN A 408 -25.68 -24.46 5.79
N TYR A 409 -25.66 -23.27 6.43
CA TYR A 409 -24.64 -22.27 6.16
C TYR A 409 -23.25 -22.67 6.69
N TYR A 410 -23.14 -23.34 7.84
CA TYR A 410 -21.86 -23.88 8.30
C TYR A 410 -21.35 -24.98 7.35
N LYS A 411 -22.22 -25.85 6.81
CA LYS A 411 -21.85 -26.85 5.81
C LYS A 411 -21.32 -26.19 4.52
N LYS A 412 -21.97 -25.14 4.05
CA LYS A 412 -21.46 -24.35 2.90
C LYS A 412 -20.04 -23.83 3.14
N LEU A 413 -19.75 -23.31 4.35
CA LEU A 413 -18.41 -22.84 4.71
C LEU A 413 -17.38 -23.98 4.69
N LEU A 414 -17.75 -25.16 5.20
CA LEU A 414 -16.91 -26.37 5.21
C LEU A 414 -16.62 -26.87 3.80
N GLU A 415 -17.63 -26.98 2.96
CA GLU A 415 -17.52 -27.45 1.58
C GLU A 415 -16.63 -26.53 0.72
N ASN A 416 -16.66 -25.24 0.97
CA ASN A 416 -15.85 -24.25 0.24
C ASN A 416 -14.49 -23.99 0.86
N ASN A 417 -14.05 -24.77 1.85
CA ASN A 417 -12.79 -24.55 2.59
C ASN A 417 -12.60 -23.10 3.08
N SER A 418 -13.70 -22.44 3.45
CA SER A 418 -13.71 -21.04 3.88
C SER A 418 -13.87 -20.87 5.38
N VAL A 419 -13.74 -21.96 6.15
CA VAL A 419 -13.87 -21.98 7.61
C VAL A 419 -12.62 -21.45 8.30
N ASN A 420 -12.84 -20.77 9.42
CA ASN A 420 -11.80 -20.35 10.36
C ASN A 420 -12.08 -20.92 11.77
N SER A 421 -11.19 -20.66 12.73
CA SER A 421 -11.33 -21.14 14.11
C SER A 421 -12.63 -20.69 14.77
N GLN A 422 -13.09 -19.47 14.52
CA GLN A 422 -14.36 -18.96 15.04
C GLN A 422 -15.59 -19.68 14.44
N ASP A 423 -15.51 -20.05 13.18
CA ASP A 423 -16.58 -20.82 12.53
C ASP A 423 -16.74 -22.19 13.17
N TYR A 424 -15.62 -22.87 13.48
CA TYR A 424 -15.65 -24.13 14.22
C TYR A 424 -16.19 -23.98 15.64
N LEU A 425 -15.85 -22.88 16.34
CA LEU A 425 -16.39 -22.57 17.66
C LEU A 425 -17.91 -22.45 17.59
N ASN A 426 -18.41 -21.61 16.69
CA ASN A 426 -19.83 -21.31 16.55
C ASN A 426 -20.63 -22.51 16.04
N TYR A 427 -20.05 -23.30 15.13
CA TYR A 427 -20.66 -24.57 14.70
C TYR A 427 -20.71 -25.59 15.83
N GLY A 428 -19.69 -25.65 16.68
CA GLY A 428 -19.69 -26.41 17.91
C GLY A 428 -20.80 -25.99 18.86
N HIS A 429 -21.11 -24.69 18.98
CA HIS A 429 -22.23 -24.19 19.77
C HIS A 429 -23.58 -24.68 19.24
N LEU A 430 -23.77 -24.68 17.92
CA LEU A 430 -24.97 -25.21 17.28
C LEU A 430 -25.14 -26.71 17.60
N LEU A 431 -24.09 -27.49 17.37
CA LEU A 431 -24.11 -28.96 17.61
C LEU A 431 -24.35 -29.29 19.09
N LEU A 432 -23.79 -28.51 19.99
CA LEU A 432 -24.01 -28.65 21.43
C LEU A 432 -25.47 -28.35 21.81
N ALA A 433 -26.08 -27.32 21.23
CA ALA A 433 -27.48 -26.98 21.43
C ALA A 433 -28.43 -28.07 20.87
N GLU A 434 -28.04 -28.76 19.80
CA GLU A 434 -28.77 -29.91 19.25
C GLU A 434 -28.52 -31.22 20.02
N GLY A 435 -27.68 -31.22 21.07
CA GLY A 435 -27.34 -32.40 21.84
C GLY A 435 -26.32 -33.33 21.22
N LYS A 436 -25.68 -32.94 20.10
CA LYS A 436 -24.61 -33.69 19.40
C LYS A 436 -23.26 -33.47 20.02
N LEU A 437 -23.09 -33.93 21.30
CA LEU A 437 -21.95 -33.60 22.15
C LEU A 437 -20.60 -34.01 21.54
N ALA A 438 -20.51 -35.22 20.96
CA ALA A 438 -19.25 -35.72 20.41
C ALA A 438 -18.76 -34.87 19.22
N GLU A 439 -19.65 -34.53 18.32
CA GLU A 439 -19.37 -33.69 17.15
C GLU A 439 -19.05 -32.24 17.56
N ALA A 440 -19.74 -31.70 18.58
CA ALA A 440 -19.46 -30.40 19.14
C ALA A 440 -18.02 -30.33 19.70
N VAL A 441 -17.61 -31.35 20.47
CA VAL A 441 -16.23 -31.43 21.00
C VAL A 441 -15.21 -31.52 19.87
N ASP A 442 -15.49 -32.23 18.76
CA ASP A 442 -14.59 -32.28 17.62
C ASP A 442 -14.43 -30.91 16.95
N CYS A 443 -15.51 -30.14 16.82
CA CYS A 443 -15.46 -28.77 16.32
C CYS A 443 -14.66 -27.85 17.25
N TYR A 444 -14.84 -27.94 18.55
CA TYR A 444 -14.09 -27.16 19.52
C TYR A 444 -12.59 -27.50 19.54
N VAL A 445 -12.24 -28.77 19.35
CA VAL A 445 -10.82 -29.17 19.20
C VAL A 445 -10.22 -28.54 17.92
N LYS A 446 -10.97 -28.52 16.80
CA LYS A 446 -10.52 -27.84 15.58
C LYS A 446 -10.37 -26.34 15.77
N SER A 447 -11.30 -25.70 16.50
CA SER A 447 -11.22 -24.29 16.85
C SER A 447 -9.95 -23.99 17.64
N ALA A 448 -9.64 -24.79 18.65
CA ALA A 448 -8.47 -24.61 19.52
C ALA A 448 -7.11 -24.96 18.86
N LYS A 449 -7.11 -25.67 17.72
CA LYS A 449 -5.91 -26.04 16.93
C LYS A 449 -5.67 -25.15 15.73
N GLY A 450 -6.51 -24.17 15.43
CA GLY A 450 -6.38 -23.27 14.28
C GLY A 450 -5.09 -22.46 14.31
N GLU A 451 -4.60 -22.02 13.17
CA GLU A 451 -3.41 -21.19 13.05
C GLU A 451 -3.54 -19.91 13.89
N GLY A 452 -2.57 -19.64 14.76
CA GLY A 452 -2.55 -18.48 15.65
C GLY A 452 -3.49 -18.57 16.86
N GLU A 453 -4.29 -19.64 16.98
CA GLU A 453 -5.20 -19.86 18.10
C GLU A 453 -4.50 -20.65 19.22
N SER A 454 -4.85 -20.30 20.44
CA SER A 454 -4.39 -21.01 21.64
C SER A 454 -5.58 -21.52 22.42
N LEU A 455 -5.37 -22.56 23.20
CA LEU A 455 -6.37 -23.08 24.15
C LEU A 455 -6.94 -21.94 25.03
N LYS A 456 -6.10 -20.96 25.39
CA LYS A 456 -6.52 -19.79 26.16
C LYS A 456 -7.49 -18.91 25.38
N ALA A 457 -7.25 -18.69 24.08
CA ALA A 457 -8.15 -17.93 23.21
C ALA A 457 -9.50 -18.65 23.05
N PHE A 458 -9.48 -19.98 22.83
CA PHE A 458 -10.68 -20.82 22.81
C PHE A 458 -11.51 -20.65 24.08
N HIS A 459 -10.89 -20.83 25.29
CA HIS A 459 -11.59 -20.66 26.55
C HIS A 459 -12.22 -19.27 26.71
N SER A 460 -11.47 -18.23 26.33
CA SER A 460 -11.98 -16.84 26.39
C SER A 460 -13.21 -16.64 25.52
N SER A 461 -13.17 -17.11 24.27
CA SER A 461 -14.28 -16.99 23.32
C SER A 461 -15.48 -17.86 23.73
N PHE A 462 -15.24 -19.12 24.12
CA PHE A 462 -16.30 -20.02 24.60
C PHE A 462 -17.04 -19.45 25.82
N ARG A 463 -16.30 -18.89 26.78
CA ARG A 463 -16.87 -18.26 27.97
C ARG A 463 -17.63 -16.96 27.66
N ALA A 464 -17.18 -16.19 26.66
CA ALA A 464 -17.89 -15.01 26.22
C ALA A 464 -19.27 -15.37 25.63
N ASP A 465 -19.40 -16.51 24.95
CA ASP A 465 -20.65 -16.97 24.34
C ASP A 465 -21.54 -17.79 25.31
N LEU A 466 -21.06 -18.10 26.51
CA LEU A 466 -21.82 -18.90 27.50
C LEU A 466 -23.22 -18.33 27.80
N PRO A 467 -23.44 -17.01 27.93
CA PRO A 467 -24.81 -16.46 28.14
C PRO A 467 -25.78 -16.81 26.98
N VAL A 468 -25.29 -16.93 25.76
CA VAL A 468 -26.07 -17.38 24.62
C VAL A 468 -26.41 -18.86 24.74
N LEU A 469 -25.42 -19.69 25.06
CA LEU A 469 -25.59 -21.14 25.25
C LEU A 469 -26.56 -21.44 26.39
N MET A 470 -26.51 -20.71 27.49
CA MET A 470 -27.44 -20.87 28.62
C MET A 470 -28.89 -20.62 28.19
N ARG A 471 -29.16 -19.64 27.32
CA ARG A 471 -30.49 -19.41 26.75
C ARG A 471 -30.97 -20.56 25.86
N LYS A 472 -30.03 -21.36 25.34
CA LYS A 472 -30.31 -22.57 24.53
C LYS A 472 -30.36 -23.86 25.40
N GLY A 473 -30.39 -23.73 26.73
CA GLY A 473 -30.53 -24.86 27.65
C GLY A 473 -29.20 -25.52 28.08
N ILE A 474 -28.06 -24.98 27.71
CA ILE A 474 -26.75 -25.50 28.12
C ILE A 474 -26.43 -24.95 29.50
N THR A 475 -26.34 -25.83 30.49
CA THR A 475 -25.99 -25.46 31.87
C THR A 475 -24.49 -25.21 32.01
N GLU A 476 -24.11 -24.44 33.01
CA GLU A 476 -22.69 -24.19 33.32
C GLU A 476 -21.89 -25.48 33.57
N SER A 477 -22.54 -26.48 34.18
CA SER A 477 -21.94 -27.80 34.40
C SER A 477 -21.64 -28.54 33.10
N ILE A 478 -22.55 -28.46 32.12
CA ILE A 478 -22.35 -29.04 30.78
C ILE A 478 -21.21 -28.30 30.08
N ALA A 479 -21.19 -26.96 30.14
CA ALA A 479 -20.14 -26.14 29.55
C ALA A 479 -18.77 -26.50 30.13
N ALA A 480 -18.64 -26.63 31.45
CA ALA A 480 -17.39 -27.02 32.11
C ALA A 480 -16.94 -28.44 31.70
N LEU A 481 -17.86 -29.39 31.58
CA LEU A 481 -17.56 -30.75 31.12
C LEU A 481 -17.04 -30.75 29.68
N VAL A 482 -17.64 -29.94 28.80
CA VAL A 482 -17.22 -29.79 27.42
C VAL A 482 -15.79 -29.22 27.36
N GLU A 483 -15.51 -28.13 28.07
CA GLU A 483 -14.16 -27.54 28.14
C GLU A 483 -13.12 -28.56 28.63
N GLU A 484 -13.41 -29.31 29.69
CA GLU A 484 -12.51 -30.37 30.22
C GLU A 484 -12.29 -31.47 29.17
N THR A 485 -13.33 -31.86 28.45
CA THR A 485 -13.25 -32.90 27.42
C THR A 485 -12.41 -32.45 26.23
N VAL A 486 -12.54 -31.16 25.80
CA VAL A 486 -11.70 -30.56 24.77
C VAL A 486 -10.23 -30.59 25.18
N VAL A 487 -9.90 -30.19 26.42
CA VAL A 487 -8.54 -30.19 26.93
C VAL A 487 -7.95 -31.63 26.96
N LYS A 488 -8.72 -32.61 27.44
CA LYS A 488 -8.29 -34.01 27.44
C LYS A 488 -8.01 -34.52 26.02
N LYS A 489 -8.85 -34.16 25.06
CA LYS A 489 -8.70 -34.62 23.67
C LYS A 489 -7.53 -33.94 22.96
N LEU A 490 -7.20 -32.68 23.34
CA LEU A 490 -6.03 -31.96 22.83
C LEU A 490 -4.72 -32.57 23.37
N ASN A 491 -4.71 -33.00 24.63
CA ASN A 491 -3.52 -33.59 25.26
C ASN A 491 -3.24 -35.04 24.82
N ASN A 492 -4.25 -35.74 24.29
CA ASN A 492 -4.14 -37.13 23.84
C ASN A 492 -3.84 -37.25 22.31
N ASN A 493 -3.82 -36.14 21.56
CA ASN A 493 -3.49 -36.01 20.14
C ASN A 493 -2.22 -35.16 19.94
#